data_cb98eb25f0e9b6c5123c41d031fb8f45
#
_entry.id   cb98eb25f0e9b6c5123c41d031fb8f45
#
_cell.length_a   1.000
_cell.length_b   1.000
_cell.length_c   1.000
_cell.angle_alpha   90.00
_cell.angle_beta   90.00
_cell.angle_gamma   90.00
#
_symmetry.space_group_name_H-M   'P 1'
#
loop_
_entity.id
_entity.type
_entity.pdbx_description
1 polymer ?
#
loop_
_entity_poly.entity_id
_entity_poly.type
_entity_poly.pdbx_seq_one_letter_code
_entity_poly.pdbx_strand_id
1 'polypeptide(L)'
;MIPKFDELALRNFADVLAGVLTHSKITDMLTLCNIPQAEGTNKPDRIFYAFKSVQDRNGCGNNVIDFILKTIAPKRYDDNKQFEIHRAAINEKLLYEGYEINEKGEILQCKKAQTITEAKERSQKIKTKIRGMKIHSEITKYCDEEWLNEDYFHAMEEVAKSVFDRMRKMTGIQQDRLRIA
;
A
#
# COMPACT_ATOMS: atom_id res chain seq x y z
N MET A 1 3.10 -9.04 23.76
CA MET A 1 3.63 -7.65 23.78
C MET A 1 4.52 -7.49 22.56
N ILE A 2 4.30 -6.43 21.76
CA ILE A 2 5.10 -6.15 20.55
C ILE A 2 6.36 -5.41 20.98
N PRO A 3 7.56 -5.86 20.62
CA PRO A 3 8.81 -5.17 20.94
C PRO A 3 8.86 -3.77 20.33
N LYS A 4 9.78 -2.94 20.80
CA LYS A 4 10.06 -1.64 20.20
C LYS A 4 10.57 -1.83 18.77
N PHE A 5 10.07 -1.01 17.87
CA PHE A 5 10.59 -0.88 16.52
C PHE A 5 11.79 0.06 16.51
N ASP A 6 12.73 -0.14 15.62
CA ASP A 6 13.82 0.83 15.44
C ASP A 6 13.33 2.10 14.73
N GLU A 7 14.17 3.13 14.71
CA GLU A 7 13.80 4.42 14.13
C GLU A 7 13.53 4.35 12.62
N LEU A 8 14.23 3.45 11.91
CA LEU A 8 14.03 3.27 10.47
C LEU A 8 12.66 2.65 10.18
N ALA A 9 12.26 1.65 10.96
CA ALA A 9 10.94 1.05 10.85
C ALA A 9 9.84 2.08 11.15
N LEU A 10 9.99 2.87 12.22
CA LEU A 10 9.04 3.93 12.56
C LEU A 10 8.93 4.97 11.45
N ARG A 11 10.04 5.35 10.82
CA ARG A 11 10.05 6.28 9.69
C ARG A 11 9.32 5.71 8.49
N ASN A 12 9.62 4.47 8.12
CA ASN A 12 8.97 3.77 7.02
C ASN A 12 7.45 3.65 7.23
N PHE A 13 6.99 3.35 8.45
CA PHE A 13 5.56 3.33 8.77
C PHE A 13 4.94 4.72 8.64
N ALA A 14 5.62 5.76 9.15
CA ALA A 14 5.15 7.13 9.08
C ALA A 14 4.97 7.62 7.64
N ASP A 15 5.91 7.30 6.75
CA ASP A 15 5.87 7.68 5.34
C ASP A 15 4.64 7.05 4.63
N VAL A 16 4.41 5.75 4.83
CA VAL A 16 3.23 5.08 4.26
C VAL A 16 1.93 5.66 4.80
N LEU A 17 1.82 5.83 6.12
CA LEU A 17 0.60 6.32 6.77
C LEU A 17 0.28 7.79 6.43
N ALA A 18 1.31 8.61 6.22
CA ALA A 18 1.16 9.98 5.77
C ALA A 18 0.53 10.10 4.37
N GLY A 19 0.73 9.09 3.51
CA GLY A 19 0.05 8.98 2.23
C GLY A 19 -1.46 8.71 2.36
N VAL A 20 -1.87 8.05 3.44
CA VAL A 20 -3.27 7.64 3.68
C VAL A 20 -4.07 8.71 4.45
N LEU A 21 -3.42 9.48 5.33
CA LEU A 21 -4.07 10.39 6.27
C LEU A 21 -3.89 11.87 5.91
N THR A 22 -4.90 12.68 6.24
CA THR A 22 -4.77 14.15 6.29
C THR A 22 -4.25 14.58 7.68
N HIS A 23 -3.81 15.84 7.82
CA HIS A 23 -3.36 16.38 9.10
C HIS A 23 -4.41 16.27 10.22
N SER A 24 -5.68 16.55 9.92
CA SER A 24 -6.77 16.41 10.87
C SER A 24 -6.95 14.95 11.30
N LYS A 25 -7.00 14.02 10.33
CA LYS A 25 -7.13 12.59 10.62
C LYS A 25 -5.95 12.04 11.41
N ILE A 26 -4.73 12.57 11.24
CA ILE A 26 -3.58 12.20 12.09
C ILE A 26 -3.85 12.61 13.54
N THR A 27 -4.32 13.84 13.78
CA THR A 27 -4.68 14.31 15.12
C THR A 27 -5.69 13.39 15.80
N ASP A 28 -6.77 13.07 15.09
CA ASP A 28 -7.83 12.20 15.60
C ASP A 28 -7.33 10.79 15.92
N MET A 29 -6.51 10.23 15.01
CA MET A 29 -5.97 8.88 15.16
C MET A 29 -4.95 8.78 16.31
N LEU A 30 -4.09 9.77 16.48
CA LEU A 30 -3.15 9.83 17.60
C LEU A 30 -3.94 9.84 18.94
N THR A 31 -4.98 10.66 19.04
CA THR A 31 -5.84 10.71 20.21
C THR A 31 -6.54 9.37 20.48
N LEU A 32 -7.11 8.75 19.43
CA LEU A 32 -7.81 7.47 19.51
C LEU A 32 -6.90 6.31 19.97
N CYS A 33 -5.61 6.40 19.69
CA CYS A 33 -4.62 5.38 20.06
C CYS A 33 -3.85 5.71 21.34
N ASN A 34 -4.25 6.75 22.08
CA ASN A 34 -3.56 7.25 23.28
C ASN A 34 -2.09 7.58 23.01
N ILE A 35 -1.79 8.14 21.84
CA ILE A 35 -0.47 8.61 21.44
C ILE A 35 -0.44 10.13 21.60
N PRO A 36 0.56 10.72 22.30
CA PRO A 36 0.69 12.17 22.41
C PRO A 36 0.82 12.83 21.05
N GLN A 37 0.20 14.00 20.91
CA GLN A 37 0.43 14.83 19.72
C GLN A 37 1.91 15.21 19.65
N ALA A 38 2.45 15.21 18.44
CA ALA A 38 3.80 15.67 18.18
C ALA A 38 3.80 16.75 17.10
N GLU A 39 4.72 17.67 17.21
CA GLU A 39 4.99 18.65 16.17
C GLU A 39 5.92 18.04 15.11
N GLY A 40 5.78 18.52 13.88
CA GLY A 40 6.61 18.12 12.75
C GLY A 40 6.38 19.03 11.57
N THR A 41 7.38 19.19 10.73
CA THR A 41 7.32 20.07 9.55
C THR A 41 6.32 19.57 8.50
N ASN A 42 6.06 18.28 8.51
CA ASN A 42 5.17 17.60 7.56
C ASN A 42 4.43 16.43 8.24
N LYS A 43 3.55 15.75 7.51
CA LYS A 43 2.77 14.61 8.03
C LYS A 43 3.64 13.44 8.50
N PRO A 44 4.65 12.98 7.72
CA PRO A 44 5.55 11.92 8.17
C PRO A 44 6.27 12.24 9.47
N ASP A 45 6.81 13.46 9.62
CA ASP A 45 7.52 13.87 10.82
C ASP A 45 6.60 13.85 12.05
N ARG A 46 5.37 14.38 11.93
CA ARG A 46 4.39 14.32 13.01
C ARG A 46 4.13 12.90 13.49
N ILE A 47 3.89 11.97 12.56
CA ILE A 47 3.63 10.57 12.88
C ILE A 47 4.87 9.92 13.50
N PHE A 48 6.04 10.14 12.91
CA PHE A 48 7.31 9.58 13.40
C PHE A 48 7.62 10.00 14.83
N TYR A 49 7.59 11.31 15.13
CA TYR A 49 7.89 11.81 16.47
C TYR A 49 6.85 11.35 17.50
N ALA A 50 5.59 11.27 17.12
CA ALA A 50 4.52 10.73 17.97
C ALA A 50 4.77 9.24 18.29
N PHE A 51 5.11 8.43 17.29
CA PHE A 51 5.45 7.02 17.47
C PHE A 51 6.69 6.83 18.34
N LYS A 52 7.75 7.58 18.08
CA LYS A 52 8.97 7.53 18.88
C LYS A 52 8.68 7.87 20.34
N SER A 53 7.98 8.96 20.59
CA SER A 53 7.63 9.41 21.95
C SER A 53 6.81 8.37 22.71
N VAL A 54 5.74 7.81 22.11
CA VAL A 54 4.90 6.83 22.81
C VAL A 54 5.63 5.52 23.06
N GLN A 55 6.44 5.08 22.12
CA GLN A 55 7.21 3.84 22.21
C GLN A 55 8.31 3.95 23.29
N ASP A 56 8.99 5.09 23.37
CA ASP A 56 10.01 5.34 24.41
C ASP A 56 9.37 5.38 25.81
N ARG A 57 8.21 6.01 25.94
CA ARG A 57 7.45 6.05 27.19
C ARG A 57 6.94 4.68 27.64
N ASN A 58 6.41 3.88 26.72
CA ASN A 58 5.72 2.62 27.05
C ASN A 58 6.65 1.39 26.99
N GLY A 59 7.86 1.53 26.44
CA GLY A 59 8.80 0.42 26.28
C GLY A 59 8.41 -0.63 25.26
N CYS A 60 7.36 -0.39 24.44
CA CYS A 60 6.84 -1.36 23.47
C CYS A 60 6.21 -0.67 22.27
N GLY A 61 6.01 -1.43 21.19
CA GLY A 61 5.41 -0.99 19.91
C GLY A 61 3.88 -1.13 19.83
N ASN A 62 3.19 -1.48 20.91
CA ASN A 62 1.76 -1.79 20.86
C ASN A 62 0.90 -0.63 20.33
N ASN A 63 1.15 0.60 20.79
CA ASN A 63 0.39 1.78 20.33
C ASN A 63 0.66 2.10 18.85
N VAL A 64 1.88 1.83 18.37
CA VAL A 64 2.25 2.00 16.95
C VAL A 64 1.42 1.04 16.09
N ILE A 65 1.37 -0.23 16.48
CA ILE A 65 0.54 -1.23 15.76
C ILE A 65 -0.95 -0.89 15.87
N ASP A 66 -1.44 -0.47 17.03
CA ASP A 66 -2.84 -0.05 17.19
C ASP A 66 -3.21 1.11 16.24
N PHE A 67 -2.31 2.09 16.09
CA PHE A 67 -2.48 3.18 15.13
C PHE A 67 -2.52 2.68 13.68
N ILE A 68 -1.59 1.80 13.30
CA ILE A 68 -1.55 1.18 11.97
C ILE A 68 -2.86 0.44 11.68
N LEU A 69 -3.28 -0.46 12.58
CA LEU A 69 -4.49 -1.26 12.42
C LEU A 69 -5.75 -0.41 12.30
N LYS A 70 -5.88 0.63 13.12
CA LYS A 70 -7.01 1.54 13.05
C LYS A 70 -7.00 2.40 11.79
N THR A 71 -5.81 2.75 11.27
CA THR A 71 -5.67 3.51 10.02
C THR A 71 -6.03 2.65 8.81
N ILE A 72 -5.59 1.39 8.78
CA ILE A 72 -5.83 0.44 7.68
C ILE A 72 -7.03 -0.49 7.95
N ALA A 73 -7.93 -0.11 8.86
CA ALA A 73 -9.10 -0.93 9.16
C ALA A 73 -10.03 -1.06 7.94
N PRO A 74 -10.47 -2.29 7.54
CA PRO A 74 -11.32 -2.50 6.35
C PRO A 74 -12.57 -1.62 6.34
N LYS A 75 -13.21 -1.43 7.51
CA LYS A 75 -14.42 -0.60 7.68
C LYS A 75 -14.26 0.89 7.35
N ARG A 76 -13.06 1.36 7.07
CA ARG A 76 -12.77 2.75 6.67
C ARG A 76 -12.79 2.95 5.16
N TYR A 77 -12.95 1.88 4.41
CA TYR A 77 -12.89 1.88 2.96
C TYR A 77 -14.23 1.48 2.37
N ASP A 78 -14.70 2.25 1.41
CA ASP A 78 -15.90 1.92 0.64
C ASP A 78 -15.56 0.94 -0.51
N ASP A 79 -14.28 0.93 -0.94
CA ASP A 79 -13.74 0.07 -1.99
C ASP A 79 -12.65 -0.86 -1.46
N ASN A 80 -12.85 -2.16 -1.66
CA ASN A 80 -11.89 -3.19 -1.27
C ASN A 80 -10.54 -3.04 -1.99
N LYS A 81 -10.53 -2.53 -3.22
CA LYS A 81 -9.29 -2.31 -3.99
C LYS A 81 -8.38 -1.29 -3.29
N GLN A 82 -8.95 -0.19 -2.78
CA GLN A 82 -8.19 0.82 -2.07
C GLN A 82 -7.67 0.33 -0.71
N PHE A 83 -8.47 -0.47 0.01
CA PHE A 83 -8.01 -1.16 1.21
C PHE A 83 -6.78 -2.04 0.90
N GLU A 84 -6.85 -2.88 -0.14
CA GLU A 84 -5.78 -3.79 -0.51
C GLU A 84 -4.48 -3.06 -0.91
N ILE A 85 -4.58 -1.93 -1.60
CA ILE A 85 -3.42 -1.08 -1.96
C ILE A 85 -2.72 -0.58 -0.69
N HIS A 86 -3.46 -0.01 0.24
CA HIS A 86 -2.88 0.53 1.49
C HIS A 86 -2.37 -0.59 2.40
N ARG A 87 -3.09 -1.72 2.47
CA ARG A 87 -2.66 -2.91 3.22
C ARG A 87 -1.36 -3.48 2.65
N ALA A 88 -1.22 -3.57 1.33
CA ALA A 88 0.00 -4.03 0.70
C ALA A 88 1.19 -3.10 1.00
N ALA A 89 0.98 -1.79 0.89
CA ALA A 89 2.03 -0.81 1.13
C ALA A 89 2.56 -0.87 2.58
N ILE A 90 1.69 -1.01 3.58
CA ILE A 90 2.12 -1.12 4.96
C ILE A 90 2.72 -2.49 5.26
N ASN A 91 2.19 -3.58 4.67
CA ASN A 91 2.73 -4.93 4.83
C ASN A 91 4.15 -5.05 4.29
N GLU A 92 4.48 -4.36 3.18
CA GLU A 92 5.87 -4.32 2.69
C GLU A 92 6.86 -3.87 3.76
N LYS A 93 6.46 -2.96 4.65
CA LYS A 93 7.31 -2.46 5.75
C LYS A 93 7.21 -3.36 7.00
N LEU A 94 6.02 -3.81 7.36
CA LEU A 94 5.79 -4.69 8.52
C LEU A 94 6.48 -6.05 8.39
N LEU A 95 6.62 -6.57 7.18
CA LEU A 95 7.28 -7.86 6.93
C LEU A 95 8.75 -7.89 7.37
N TYR A 96 9.47 -6.76 7.32
CA TYR A 96 10.83 -6.66 7.85
C TYR A 96 10.86 -6.76 9.37
N GLU A 97 9.76 -6.40 10.02
CA GLU A 97 9.62 -6.49 11.47
C GLU A 97 9.02 -7.82 11.94
N GLY A 98 8.62 -8.68 11.01
CA GLY A 98 8.03 -9.99 11.30
C GLY A 98 6.53 -9.94 11.59
N TYR A 99 5.85 -8.95 11.02
CA TYR A 99 4.39 -8.79 11.13
C TYR A 99 3.74 -8.64 9.75
N GLU A 100 2.44 -8.98 9.70
CA GLU A 100 1.61 -8.86 8.52
C GLU A 100 0.17 -8.55 8.94
N ILE A 101 -0.52 -7.68 8.19
CA ILE A 101 -1.96 -7.44 8.32
C ILE A 101 -2.69 -8.33 7.31
N ASN A 102 -3.61 -9.16 7.80
CA ASN A 102 -4.44 -10.03 6.96
C ASN A 102 -5.60 -9.26 6.30
N GLU A 103 -6.39 -9.95 5.48
CA GLU A 103 -7.55 -9.39 4.77
C GLU A 103 -8.68 -8.90 5.70
N LYS A 104 -8.70 -9.39 6.95
CA LYS A 104 -9.66 -8.94 7.96
C LYS A 104 -9.18 -7.69 8.71
N GLY A 105 -7.97 -7.20 8.43
CA GLY A 105 -7.36 -6.09 9.14
C GLY A 105 -6.75 -6.48 10.49
N GLU A 106 -6.42 -7.77 10.71
CA GLU A 106 -5.81 -8.28 11.92
C GLU A 106 -4.30 -8.44 11.75
N ILE A 107 -3.52 -8.15 12.81
CA ILE A 107 -2.07 -8.35 12.80
C ILE A 107 -1.73 -9.81 13.05
N LEU A 108 -0.87 -10.36 12.22
CA LEU A 108 -0.32 -11.69 12.36
C LEU A 108 1.21 -11.60 12.52
N GLN A 109 1.77 -12.48 13.35
CA GLN A 109 3.21 -12.64 13.44
C GLN A 109 3.68 -13.57 12.31
N CYS A 110 4.77 -13.23 11.65
CA CYS A 110 5.31 -14.01 10.53
C CYS A 110 6.85 -14.00 10.54
N LYS A 111 7.47 -14.79 9.66
CA LYS A 111 8.92 -14.72 9.46
C LYS A 111 9.31 -13.39 8.86
N LYS A 112 10.36 -12.75 9.40
CA LYS A 112 10.90 -11.49 8.84
C LYS A 112 11.35 -11.68 7.40
N ALA A 113 11.01 -10.74 6.53
CA ALA A 113 11.58 -10.68 5.18
C ALA A 113 13.04 -10.24 5.26
N GLN A 114 13.89 -10.87 4.46
CA GLN A 114 15.33 -10.57 4.43
C GLN A 114 15.73 -9.74 3.22
N THR A 115 14.90 -9.71 2.18
CA THR A 115 15.16 -8.99 0.93
C THR A 115 13.96 -8.16 0.49
N ILE A 116 14.23 -7.14 -0.33
CA ILE A 116 13.19 -6.29 -0.94
C ILE A 116 12.26 -7.15 -1.80
N THR A 117 12.81 -8.06 -2.58
CA THR A 117 12.05 -8.96 -3.45
C THR A 117 11.10 -9.84 -2.64
N GLU A 118 11.59 -10.47 -1.54
CA GLU A 118 10.76 -11.29 -0.65
C GLU A 118 9.62 -10.47 -0.02
N ALA A 119 9.91 -9.27 0.49
CA ALA A 119 8.90 -8.40 1.08
C ALA A 119 7.84 -7.98 0.04
N LYS A 120 8.26 -7.62 -1.17
CA LYS A 120 7.36 -7.28 -2.28
C LYS A 120 6.53 -8.48 -2.72
N GLU A 121 7.10 -9.63 -2.95
CA GLU A 121 6.37 -10.85 -3.37
C GLU A 121 5.34 -11.26 -2.33
N ARG A 122 5.69 -11.24 -1.05
CA ARG A 122 4.78 -11.59 0.04
C ARG A 122 3.65 -10.58 0.20
N SER A 123 3.93 -9.29 0.09
CA SER A 123 2.91 -8.23 0.11
C SER A 123 2.03 -8.27 -1.15
N GLN A 124 2.58 -8.72 -2.28
CA GLN A 124 1.90 -8.84 -3.59
C GLN A 124 1.15 -10.15 -3.81
N LYS A 125 1.17 -11.12 -2.89
CA LYS A 125 0.22 -12.25 -2.91
C LYS A 125 -1.23 -11.76 -2.98
N ILE A 126 -1.46 -10.53 -2.62
CA ILE A 126 -2.65 -9.74 -2.85
C ILE A 126 -2.93 -9.52 -4.35
N LYS A 127 -1.91 -9.23 -5.16
CA LYS A 127 -2.08 -9.06 -6.64
C LYS A 127 -2.51 -10.37 -7.33
N THR A 128 -2.15 -11.52 -6.78
CA THR A 128 -2.60 -12.82 -7.32
C THR A 128 -4.10 -13.01 -7.14
N LYS A 129 -4.75 -12.40 -6.15
CA LYS A 129 -6.21 -12.40 -6.01
C LYS A 129 -6.91 -11.44 -6.98
N ILE A 130 -6.28 -10.34 -7.35
CA ILE A 130 -6.77 -9.46 -8.44
C ILE A 130 -6.70 -10.22 -9.78
N ARG A 131 -5.71 -11.11 -9.97
CA ARG A 131 -5.67 -12.04 -11.11
C ARG A 131 -6.82 -13.07 -11.09
N GLY A 132 -7.40 -13.38 -9.96
CA GLY A 132 -8.61 -14.20 -9.82
C GLY A 132 -9.91 -13.48 -10.21
N MET A 133 -9.92 -12.16 -10.32
CA MET A 133 -10.97 -11.43 -11.01
C MET A 133 -10.79 -11.71 -12.50
N LYS A 134 -11.88 -12.03 -13.21
CA LYS A 134 -11.92 -12.31 -14.68
C LYS A 134 -11.47 -11.09 -15.50
N ILE A 135 -10.21 -10.70 -15.34
CA ILE A 135 -9.54 -9.76 -16.22
C ILE A 135 -9.14 -10.56 -17.45
N HIS A 136 -9.51 -10.06 -18.62
CA HIS A 136 -9.21 -10.74 -19.88
C HIS A 136 -7.70 -10.97 -20.01
N SER A 137 -7.28 -12.20 -20.34
CA SER A 137 -5.86 -12.63 -20.41
C SER A 137 -4.96 -11.75 -21.30
N GLU A 138 -5.53 -11.07 -22.28
CA GLU A 138 -4.83 -10.08 -23.11
C GLU A 138 -4.39 -8.84 -22.33
N ILE A 139 -5.17 -8.38 -21.34
CA ILE A 139 -4.82 -7.20 -20.52
C ILE A 139 -3.66 -7.53 -19.57
N THR A 140 -3.67 -8.73 -18.98
CA THR A 140 -2.56 -9.19 -18.12
C THR A 140 -1.25 -9.36 -18.88
N LYS A 141 -1.30 -9.79 -20.13
CA LYS A 141 -0.12 -10.02 -20.96
C LYS A 141 0.67 -8.74 -21.30
N TYR A 142 -0.01 -7.62 -21.45
CA TYR A 142 0.60 -6.32 -21.79
C TYR A 142 0.96 -5.46 -20.59
N CYS A 143 0.51 -5.83 -19.39
CA CYS A 143 0.75 -5.05 -18.16
C CYS A 143 1.78 -5.66 -17.21
N ASP A 144 2.29 -6.86 -17.49
CA ASP A 144 3.14 -7.59 -16.52
C ASP A 144 4.52 -6.93 -16.31
N GLU A 145 5.10 -6.31 -17.35
CA GLU A 145 6.42 -5.65 -17.26
C GLU A 145 6.32 -4.22 -16.68
N GLU A 146 5.31 -3.45 -17.09
CA GLU A 146 5.11 -2.07 -16.64
C GLU A 146 4.60 -1.99 -15.20
N TRP A 147 3.84 -2.99 -14.75
CA TRP A 147 3.43 -3.12 -13.34
C TRP A 147 4.59 -3.40 -12.41
N LEU A 148 5.65 -4.06 -12.89
CA LEU A 148 6.88 -4.31 -12.14
C LEU A 148 7.70 -3.03 -11.96
N ASN A 149 7.57 -2.07 -12.87
CA ASN A 149 8.34 -0.82 -12.89
C ASN A 149 7.58 0.38 -12.30
N GLU A 150 6.36 0.16 -11.75
CA GLU A 150 5.49 1.23 -11.20
C GLU A 150 5.10 2.32 -12.22
N ASP A 151 5.29 2.07 -13.51
CA ASP A 151 4.93 3.00 -14.59
C ASP A 151 3.46 2.79 -15.03
N TYR A 152 2.55 3.28 -14.20
CA TYR A 152 1.10 3.17 -14.44
C TYR A 152 0.64 3.93 -15.69
N PHE A 153 1.38 4.93 -16.14
CA PHE A 153 1.03 5.69 -17.33
C PHE A 153 1.28 4.86 -18.59
N HIS A 154 2.43 4.19 -18.66
CA HIS A 154 2.74 3.24 -19.73
C HIS A 154 1.81 2.02 -19.72
N ALA A 155 1.48 1.49 -18.55
CA ALA A 155 0.52 0.40 -18.44
C ALA A 155 -0.86 0.77 -19.02
N MET A 156 -1.36 1.99 -18.76
CA MET A 156 -2.61 2.47 -19.34
C MET A 156 -2.53 2.68 -20.86
N GLU A 157 -1.41 3.15 -21.37
CA GLU A 157 -1.17 3.32 -22.81
C GLU A 157 -1.15 1.98 -23.54
N GLU A 158 -0.48 0.97 -22.98
CA GLU A 158 -0.43 -0.39 -23.53
C GLU A 158 -1.80 -1.10 -23.50
N VAL A 159 -2.58 -0.89 -22.43
CA VAL A 159 -3.98 -1.37 -22.39
C VAL A 159 -4.81 -0.74 -23.51
N ALA A 160 -4.68 0.57 -23.72
CA ALA A 160 -5.39 1.25 -24.81
C ALA A 160 -4.97 0.70 -26.18
N LYS A 161 -3.67 0.52 -26.43
CA LYS A 161 -3.16 -0.09 -27.67
C LYS A 161 -3.73 -1.50 -27.88
N SER A 162 -3.77 -2.34 -26.85
CA SER A 162 -4.31 -3.71 -26.95
C SER A 162 -5.79 -3.74 -27.31
N VAL A 163 -6.59 -2.80 -26.79
CA VAL A 163 -8.02 -2.66 -27.14
C VAL A 163 -8.18 -2.24 -28.60
N PHE A 164 -7.39 -1.27 -29.06
CA PHE A 164 -7.42 -0.84 -30.47
C PHE A 164 -7.00 -1.95 -31.43
N ASP A 165 -5.96 -2.73 -31.12
CA ASP A 165 -5.52 -3.86 -31.93
C ASP A 165 -6.58 -4.96 -32.01
N ARG A 166 -7.30 -5.22 -30.91
CA ARG A 166 -8.42 -6.17 -30.92
C ARG A 166 -9.58 -5.66 -31.77
N MET A 167 -9.91 -4.38 -31.67
CA MET A 167 -10.93 -3.77 -32.52
C MET A 167 -10.55 -3.86 -34.00
N ARG A 168 -9.28 -3.61 -34.36
CA ARG A 168 -8.77 -3.80 -35.74
C ARG A 168 -8.91 -5.23 -36.22
N LYS A 169 -8.55 -6.21 -35.39
CA LYS A 169 -8.70 -7.64 -35.72
C LYS A 169 -10.16 -8.07 -35.91
N MET A 170 -11.08 -7.51 -35.12
CA MET A 170 -12.50 -7.82 -35.21
C MET A 170 -13.21 -7.13 -36.40
N THR A 171 -12.79 -5.91 -36.72
CA THR A 171 -13.46 -5.09 -37.78
C THR A 171 -12.79 -5.18 -39.13
N GLY A 172 -11.55 -5.72 -39.22
CA GLY A 172 -10.79 -5.77 -40.48
C GLY A 172 -10.31 -4.41 -40.98
N ILE A 173 -10.48 -3.34 -40.21
CA ILE A 173 -10.14 -1.97 -40.63
C ILE A 173 -8.66 -1.70 -40.27
N GLN A 174 -7.81 -1.57 -41.28
CA GLN A 174 -6.37 -1.27 -41.19
C GLN A 174 -6.04 0.22 -41.45
N GLN A 175 -6.87 1.17 -41.10
CA GLN A 175 -6.57 2.58 -41.34
C GLN A 175 -6.05 3.31 -40.09
N ASP A 176 -4.74 3.59 -40.09
CA ASP A 176 -4.11 4.64 -39.33
C ASP A 176 -4.50 6.00 -39.93
N ARG A 177 -5.54 6.67 -39.41
CA ARG A 177 -5.73 8.11 -39.58
C ARG A 177 -6.42 8.70 -38.36
N LEU A 178 -5.65 9.00 -37.33
CA LEU A 178 -5.91 10.15 -36.49
C LEU A 178 -4.95 11.27 -36.92
N ARG A 179 -5.28 12.03 -37.95
CA ARG A 179 -4.79 13.38 -38.10
C ARG A 179 -5.61 14.25 -37.17
N ILE A 180 -5.02 14.64 -36.05
CA ILE A 180 -5.52 15.73 -35.22
C ILE A 180 -5.12 17.00 -35.98
N ALA A 181 -6.12 17.77 -36.44
CA ALA A 181 -5.96 19.13 -36.93
C ALA A 181 -5.84 20.09 -35.73
#